data_54b64391b85780056b87b67a405072ca
#
_entry.id   54b64391b85780056b87b67a405072ca
#
_cell.length_a   1.000
_cell.length_b   1.000
_cell.length_c   1.000
_cell.angle_alpha   90.00
_cell.angle_beta   90.00
_cell.angle_gamma   90.00
#
_symmetry.space_group_name_H-M   'P 1'
#
loop_
_entity.id
_entity.type
_entity.pdbx_description
1 polymer ?
#
loop_
_entity_poly.entity_id
_entity_poly.type
_entity_poly.pdbx_seq_one_letter_code
_entity_poly.pdbx_strand_id
1 'polypeptide(L)'
;MKESLLRFKKNQKYLLFDYETCNLNLTANNKPWQLAFLVIEGGKVKEKKDYWLKWKELNVSPEAAKITGFTEAKYKKKATCPKEALNDFEQYLYDDSYIKVGHNLLGFDVYMHNLHRKLINPKAESDYSYTENLVDTLCLAKALKKRIKLDKDDDFLAWQYRLNNLIERGLRCNLKQCCKDFDVEFNESNLHDALYDININFEVFKKMIWEIEI
;
A
#
# COMPACT_ATOMS: atom_id res chain seq x y z
N MET A 1 21.79 -5.67 -1.83
CA MET A 1 20.46 -5.44 -2.43
C MET A 1 20.11 -6.58 -3.37
N LYS A 2 18.86 -7.05 -3.30
CA LYS A 2 18.34 -7.98 -4.29
C LYS A 2 17.95 -7.15 -5.53
N GLU A 3 18.82 -7.03 -6.54
CA GLU A 3 18.54 -6.34 -7.83
C GLU A 3 17.16 -6.69 -8.43
N SER A 4 16.63 -7.85 -8.05
CA SER A 4 15.30 -8.33 -8.45
C SER A 4 14.12 -7.51 -7.93
N LEU A 5 14.29 -6.74 -6.85
CA LEU A 5 13.19 -5.96 -6.26
C LEU A 5 12.77 -4.77 -7.13
N LEU A 6 13.71 -4.22 -7.90
CA LEU A 6 13.49 -3.02 -8.71
C LEU A 6 13.44 -3.29 -10.21
N ARG A 7 13.42 -4.54 -10.63
CA ARG A 7 13.27 -4.89 -12.05
C ARG A 7 12.01 -5.71 -12.28
N PHE A 8 11.12 -5.18 -13.10
CA PHE A 8 9.95 -5.95 -13.50
C PHE A 8 10.38 -7.20 -14.27
N LYS A 9 10.12 -8.37 -13.70
CA LYS A 9 10.35 -9.67 -14.34
C LYS A 9 9.01 -10.33 -14.58
N LYS A 10 8.82 -10.89 -15.78
CA LYS A 10 7.56 -11.56 -16.17
C LYS A 10 7.13 -12.63 -15.16
N ASN A 11 8.09 -13.36 -14.59
CA ASN A 11 7.83 -14.43 -13.62
C ASN A 11 7.84 -13.97 -12.17
N GLN A 12 8.10 -12.70 -11.89
CA GLN A 12 8.04 -12.15 -10.54
C GLN A 12 6.59 -12.08 -10.08
N LYS A 13 6.37 -12.48 -8.85
CA LYS A 13 5.09 -12.34 -8.18
C LYS A 13 5.06 -11.03 -7.41
N TYR A 14 3.91 -10.36 -7.42
CA TYR A 14 3.70 -9.13 -6.68
C TYR A 14 2.41 -9.21 -5.87
N LEU A 15 2.45 -8.65 -4.67
CA LEU A 15 1.29 -8.38 -3.84
C LEU A 15 1.16 -6.86 -3.69
N LEU A 16 0.13 -6.27 -4.29
CA LEU A 16 -0.20 -4.87 -4.03
C LEU A 16 -1.31 -4.81 -2.99
N PHE A 17 -1.21 -3.86 -2.06
CA PHE A 17 -2.25 -3.67 -1.05
C PHE A 17 -2.35 -2.22 -0.59
N ASP A 18 -3.50 -1.89 -0.03
CA ASP A 18 -3.84 -0.59 0.52
C ASP A 18 -4.94 -0.71 1.58
N TYR A 19 -4.89 0.14 2.60
CA TYR A 19 -5.87 0.23 3.66
C TYR A 19 -6.57 1.59 3.69
N GLU A 20 -7.92 1.59 3.75
CA GLU A 20 -8.67 2.78 4.12
C GLU A 20 -9.04 2.76 5.60
N THR A 21 -9.03 3.93 6.22
CA THR A 21 -9.12 4.05 7.67
C THR A 21 -10.16 5.08 8.11
N CYS A 22 -10.55 4.98 9.40
CA CYS A 22 -11.55 5.88 9.99
C CYS A 22 -11.09 7.34 10.07
N ASN A 23 -9.78 7.57 10.12
CA ASN A 23 -9.17 8.88 10.25
C ASN A 23 -7.91 8.97 9.38
N LEU A 24 -7.41 10.17 9.17
CA LEU A 24 -6.20 10.42 8.36
C LEU A 24 -4.89 10.31 9.15
N ASN A 25 -4.96 10.01 10.44
CA ASN A 25 -3.81 10.02 11.34
C ASN A 25 -3.44 8.61 11.81
N LEU A 26 -2.14 8.35 11.99
CA LEU A 26 -1.63 7.13 12.62
C LEU A 26 -1.84 7.20 14.14
N THR A 27 -3.00 6.78 14.61
CA THR A 27 -3.31 6.66 16.04
C THR A 27 -3.83 5.26 16.35
N ALA A 28 -3.65 4.79 17.59
CA ALA A 28 -4.13 3.48 18.03
C ALA A 28 -5.66 3.30 17.90
N ASN A 29 -6.41 4.39 17.79
CA ASN A 29 -7.86 4.39 17.63
C ASN A 29 -8.30 4.44 16.15
N ASN A 30 -7.37 4.57 15.22
CA ASN A 30 -7.67 4.64 13.80
C ASN A 30 -7.88 3.24 13.22
N LYS A 31 -9.11 2.75 13.23
CA LYS A 31 -9.43 1.42 12.73
C LYS A 31 -9.41 1.39 11.20
N PRO A 32 -8.71 0.42 10.57
CA PRO A 32 -8.88 0.17 9.14
C PRO A 32 -10.28 -0.39 8.90
N TRP A 33 -10.97 0.11 7.88
CA TRP A 33 -12.30 -0.38 7.52
C TRP A 33 -12.37 -1.01 6.12
N GLN A 34 -11.36 -0.76 5.26
CA GLN A 34 -11.21 -1.44 3.98
C GLN A 34 -9.77 -1.95 3.86
N LEU A 35 -9.62 -3.14 3.33
CA LEU A 35 -8.36 -3.74 2.88
C LEU A 35 -8.59 -4.22 1.46
N ALA A 36 -7.83 -3.68 0.52
CA ALA A 36 -7.79 -4.20 -0.83
C ALA A 36 -6.42 -4.74 -1.17
N PHE A 37 -6.38 -5.83 -1.96
CA PHE A 37 -5.12 -6.34 -2.48
C PHE A 37 -5.25 -7.00 -3.85
N LEU A 38 -4.16 -6.96 -4.61
CA LEU A 38 -4.00 -7.63 -5.89
C LEU A 38 -2.87 -8.67 -5.78
N VAL A 39 -3.15 -9.88 -6.21
CA VAL A 39 -2.15 -10.93 -6.40
C VAL A 39 -1.79 -11.00 -7.88
N ILE A 40 -0.51 -10.81 -8.21
CA ILE A 40 -0.03 -10.75 -9.58
C ILE A 40 1.02 -11.82 -9.80
N GLU A 41 0.78 -12.67 -10.79
CA GLU A 41 1.69 -13.72 -11.20
C GLU A 41 1.79 -13.79 -12.73
N GLY A 42 2.99 -14.00 -13.24
CA GLY A 42 3.22 -14.01 -14.68
C GLY A 42 2.81 -12.72 -15.39
N GLY A 43 2.91 -11.58 -14.71
CA GLY A 43 2.51 -10.26 -15.20
C GLY A 43 1.00 -10.04 -15.32
N LYS A 44 0.17 -10.94 -14.76
CA LYS A 44 -1.29 -10.85 -14.79
C LYS A 44 -1.87 -10.86 -13.39
N VAL A 45 -2.95 -10.08 -13.20
CA VAL A 45 -3.74 -10.13 -11.98
C VAL A 45 -4.40 -11.51 -11.88
N LYS A 46 -4.06 -12.26 -10.84
CA LYS A 46 -4.64 -13.58 -10.52
C LYS A 46 -5.81 -13.45 -9.56
N GLU A 47 -5.63 -12.63 -8.55
CA GLU A 47 -6.67 -12.35 -7.57
C GLU A 47 -6.81 -10.86 -7.35
N LYS A 48 -8.04 -10.47 -7.04
CA LYS A 48 -8.43 -9.12 -6.73
C LYS A 48 -9.41 -9.17 -5.57
N LYS A 49 -9.02 -8.62 -4.45
CA LYS A 49 -9.81 -8.66 -3.21
C LYS A 49 -10.11 -7.25 -2.72
N ASP A 50 -11.33 -7.08 -2.23
CA ASP A 50 -11.86 -5.84 -1.63
C ASP A 50 -12.67 -6.22 -0.40
N TYR A 51 -12.03 -6.14 0.78
CA TYR A 51 -12.63 -6.49 2.05
C TYR A 51 -13.03 -5.24 2.82
N TRP A 52 -14.29 -5.15 3.21
CA TRP A 52 -14.81 -4.15 4.13
C TRP A 52 -14.85 -4.77 5.52
N LEU A 53 -14.01 -4.30 6.45
CA LEU A 53 -13.73 -4.94 7.73
C LEU A 53 -14.79 -4.61 8.77
N LYS A 54 -15.58 -5.59 9.20
CA LYS A 54 -16.68 -5.42 10.15
C LYS A 54 -16.19 -5.30 11.58
N TRP A 55 -16.20 -4.09 12.12
CA TRP A 55 -15.90 -3.83 13.52
C TRP A 55 -17.18 -3.60 14.34
N LYS A 56 -17.16 -3.96 15.64
CA LYS A 56 -18.29 -3.74 16.56
C LYS A 56 -18.66 -2.26 16.64
N GLU A 57 -17.64 -1.40 16.66
CA GLU A 57 -17.78 0.05 16.67
C GLU A 57 -16.83 0.63 15.61
N LEU A 58 -17.39 1.34 14.66
CA LEU A 58 -16.67 2.02 13.60
C LEU A 58 -17.14 3.47 13.52
N ASN A 59 -16.25 4.41 13.77
CA ASN A 59 -16.49 5.84 13.65
C ASN A 59 -15.58 6.42 12.58
N VAL A 60 -16.08 6.54 11.36
CA VAL A 60 -15.34 7.20 10.27
C VAL A 60 -15.55 8.69 10.38
N SER A 61 -14.48 9.46 10.43
CA SER A 61 -14.58 10.92 10.49
C SER A 61 -15.24 11.49 9.23
N PRO A 62 -15.95 12.63 9.33
CA PRO A 62 -16.56 13.26 8.16
C PRO A 62 -15.56 13.56 7.05
N GLU A 63 -14.33 13.94 7.43
CA GLU A 63 -13.22 14.23 6.51
C GLU A 63 -12.78 12.96 5.79
N ALA A 64 -12.55 11.85 6.52
CA ALA A 64 -12.18 10.57 5.94
C ALA A 64 -13.31 10.05 5.05
N ALA A 65 -14.57 10.10 5.51
CA ALA A 65 -15.73 9.66 4.72
C ALA A 65 -15.87 10.45 3.41
N LYS A 66 -15.60 11.74 3.43
CA LYS A 66 -15.64 12.60 2.24
C LYS A 66 -14.54 12.23 1.24
N ILE A 67 -13.35 11.89 1.73
CA ILE A 67 -12.18 11.54 0.91
C ILE A 67 -12.34 10.15 0.31
N THR A 68 -12.70 9.15 1.14
CA THR A 68 -12.74 7.73 0.76
C THR A 68 -14.08 7.29 0.13
N GLY A 69 -15.09 8.17 0.15
CA GLY A 69 -16.44 7.82 -0.30
C GLY A 69 -17.14 6.80 0.61
N PHE A 70 -16.68 6.67 1.88
CA PHE A 70 -17.32 5.80 2.86
C PHE A 70 -18.79 6.19 3.06
N THR A 71 -19.67 5.19 3.10
CA THR A 71 -21.05 5.36 3.55
C THR A 71 -21.48 4.17 4.41
N GLU A 72 -22.19 4.46 5.49
CA GLU A 72 -22.79 3.44 6.38
C GLU A 72 -23.59 2.37 5.61
N ALA A 73 -24.35 2.78 4.60
CA ALA A 73 -25.17 1.89 3.80
C ALA A 73 -24.34 0.87 3.02
N LYS A 74 -23.27 1.33 2.36
CA LYS A 74 -22.32 0.46 1.66
C LYS A 74 -21.61 -0.47 2.66
N TYR A 75 -21.14 0.09 3.79
CA TYR A 75 -20.45 -0.65 4.82
C TYR A 75 -21.31 -1.79 5.38
N LYS A 76 -22.55 -1.52 5.78
CA LYS A 76 -23.47 -2.55 6.30
C LYS A 76 -23.73 -3.68 5.30
N LYS A 77 -23.71 -3.37 4.00
CA LYS A 77 -23.94 -4.36 2.94
C LYS A 77 -22.71 -5.22 2.63
N LYS A 78 -21.51 -4.62 2.66
CA LYS A 78 -20.27 -5.26 2.20
C LYS A 78 -19.40 -5.83 3.34
N ALA A 79 -19.60 -5.38 4.58
CA ALA A 79 -18.69 -5.67 5.68
C ALA A 79 -18.64 -7.18 6.01
N THR A 80 -17.43 -7.70 6.02
CA THR A 80 -17.07 -9.10 6.26
C THR A 80 -16.24 -9.27 7.51
N CYS A 81 -15.99 -10.51 7.93
CA CYS A 81 -15.20 -10.82 9.11
C CYS A 81 -13.73 -10.33 8.95
N PRO A 82 -13.24 -9.44 9.85
CA PRO A 82 -11.86 -8.94 9.74
C PRO A 82 -10.81 -10.04 9.84
N LYS A 83 -11.07 -11.09 10.62
CA LYS A 83 -10.15 -12.22 10.79
C LYS A 83 -10.01 -13.04 9.50
N GLU A 84 -11.11 -13.25 8.78
CA GLU A 84 -11.07 -13.96 7.49
C GLU A 84 -10.31 -13.14 6.44
N ALA A 85 -10.57 -11.84 6.37
CA ALA A 85 -9.85 -10.93 5.48
C ALA A 85 -8.35 -10.91 5.79
N LEU A 86 -7.97 -10.86 7.08
CA LEU A 86 -6.57 -10.89 7.49
C LEU A 86 -5.90 -12.21 7.11
N ASN A 87 -6.54 -13.35 7.39
CA ASN A 87 -5.98 -14.66 7.07
C ASN A 87 -5.77 -14.84 5.55
N ASP A 88 -6.73 -14.37 4.73
CA ASP A 88 -6.62 -14.43 3.26
C ASP A 88 -5.50 -13.53 2.75
N PHE A 89 -5.27 -12.38 3.37
CA PHE A 89 -4.21 -11.46 3.01
C PHE A 89 -2.83 -11.96 3.44
N GLU A 90 -2.69 -12.42 4.68
CA GLU A 90 -1.40 -12.78 5.27
C GLU A 90 -0.75 -14.00 4.60
N GLN A 91 -1.51 -14.89 3.95
CA GLN A 91 -0.93 -15.99 3.18
C GLN A 91 -0.04 -15.51 2.02
N TYR A 92 -0.33 -14.32 1.45
CA TYR A 92 0.50 -13.70 0.42
C TYR A 92 1.51 -12.72 1.02
N LEU A 93 1.13 -12.04 2.10
CA LEU A 93 1.98 -11.03 2.73
C LEU A 93 3.28 -11.63 3.28
N TYR A 94 3.19 -12.80 3.90
CA TYR A 94 4.34 -13.50 4.48
C TYR A 94 4.99 -14.51 3.53
N ASP A 95 4.50 -14.67 2.32
CA ASP A 95 5.17 -15.48 1.30
C ASP A 95 6.29 -14.66 0.65
N ASP A 96 7.55 -15.05 0.89
CA ASP A 96 8.75 -14.37 0.36
C ASP A 96 8.86 -14.41 -1.17
N SER A 97 8.09 -15.24 -1.85
CA SER A 97 8.04 -15.27 -3.31
C SER A 97 7.36 -14.03 -3.91
N TYR A 98 6.55 -13.31 -3.11
CA TYR A 98 5.91 -12.07 -3.52
C TYR A 98 6.72 -10.84 -3.09
N ILE A 99 6.92 -9.91 -4.03
CA ILE A 99 7.33 -8.54 -3.73
C ILE A 99 6.09 -7.75 -3.35
N LYS A 100 6.09 -7.13 -2.16
CA LYS A 100 5.02 -6.28 -1.66
C LYS A 100 5.19 -4.89 -2.27
N VAL A 101 4.14 -4.36 -2.87
CA VAL A 101 4.18 -3.05 -3.54
C VAL A 101 2.99 -2.22 -3.10
N GLY A 102 3.18 -0.93 -2.88
CA GLY A 102 2.10 0.00 -2.61
C GLY A 102 2.61 1.44 -2.54
N HIS A 103 1.74 2.37 -2.22
CA HIS A 103 2.06 3.78 -2.19
C HIS A 103 2.01 4.31 -0.76
N ASN A 104 3.14 4.73 -0.21
CA ASN A 104 3.29 5.15 1.18
C ASN A 104 3.11 4.02 2.21
N LEU A 105 3.39 2.79 1.81
CA LEU A 105 3.25 1.62 2.69
C LEU A 105 4.05 1.77 3.97
N LEU A 106 5.32 2.20 3.87
CA LEU A 106 6.22 2.37 5.01
C LEU A 106 5.79 3.50 5.95
N GLY A 107 5.04 4.47 5.45
CA GLY A 107 4.50 5.56 6.25
C GLY A 107 3.13 5.27 6.85
N PHE A 108 2.39 4.27 6.36
CA PHE A 108 1.01 4.08 6.76
C PHE A 108 0.58 2.61 6.85
N ASP A 109 0.51 1.89 5.74
CA ASP A 109 -0.19 0.61 5.65
C ASP A 109 0.44 -0.51 6.47
N VAL A 110 1.77 -0.51 6.63
CA VAL A 110 2.46 -1.48 7.49
C VAL A 110 2.02 -1.35 8.96
N TYR A 111 1.71 -0.13 9.39
CA TYR A 111 1.18 0.12 10.74
C TYR A 111 -0.30 -0.24 10.84
N MET A 112 -1.08 -0.02 9.78
CA MET A 112 -2.49 -0.40 9.72
C MET A 112 -2.66 -1.92 9.71
N HIS A 113 -1.80 -2.66 9.03
CA HIS A 113 -1.76 -4.11 9.10
C HIS A 113 -1.49 -4.60 10.54
N ASN A 114 -0.47 -4.04 11.20
CA ASN A 114 -0.18 -4.39 12.59
C ASN A 114 -1.36 -4.05 13.54
N LEU A 115 -2.02 -2.92 13.33
CA LEU A 115 -3.22 -2.54 14.08
C LEU A 115 -4.38 -3.51 13.80
N HIS A 116 -4.59 -3.92 12.55
CA HIS A 116 -5.59 -4.92 12.17
C HIS A 116 -5.38 -6.22 12.95
N ARG A 117 -4.15 -6.74 13.01
CA ARG A 117 -3.77 -7.92 13.82
C ARG A 117 -4.12 -7.73 15.29
N LYS A 118 -3.75 -6.60 15.89
CA LYS A 118 -4.00 -6.30 17.30
C LYS A 118 -5.47 -6.08 17.64
N LEU A 119 -6.27 -5.58 16.72
CA LEU A 119 -7.72 -5.45 16.89
C LEU A 119 -8.43 -6.82 16.94
N ILE A 120 -7.88 -7.83 16.25
CA ILE A 120 -8.38 -9.20 16.28
C ILE A 120 -7.83 -9.95 17.50
N ASN A 121 -6.54 -9.82 17.76
CA ASN A 121 -5.85 -10.43 18.90
C ASN A 121 -4.95 -9.41 19.60
N PRO A 122 -5.39 -8.82 20.73
CA PRO A 122 -4.61 -7.80 21.44
C PRO A 122 -3.23 -8.27 21.92
N LYS A 123 -3.00 -9.59 21.99
CA LYS A 123 -1.70 -10.18 22.35
C LYS A 123 -0.82 -10.48 21.13
N ALA A 124 -1.28 -10.18 19.92
CA ALA A 124 -0.46 -10.41 18.73
C ALA A 124 0.83 -9.57 18.81
N GLU A 125 1.95 -10.23 18.59
CA GLU A 125 3.23 -9.54 18.43
C GLU A 125 3.28 -8.79 17.10
N SER A 126 4.00 -7.68 17.09
CA SER A 126 4.23 -6.93 15.85
C SER A 126 5.21 -7.72 14.98
N ASP A 127 4.87 -7.92 13.73
CA ASP A 127 5.71 -8.61 12.76
C ASP A 127 5.76 -7.80 11.47
N TYR A 128 6.95 -7.33 11.15
CA TYR A 128 7.27 -6.52 9.97
C TYR A 128 8.26 -7.23 9.03
N SER A 129 8.47 -8.55 9.19
CA SER A 129 9.45 -9.31 8.41
C SER A 129 9.23 -9.20 6.89
N TYR A 130 7.98 -9.11 6.46
CA TYR A 130 7.63 -8.94 5.04
C TYR A 130 8.14 -7.62 4.43
N THR A 131 8.56 -6.64 5.23
CA THR A 131 9.06 -5.36 4.72
C THR A 131 10.42 -5.47 4.04
N GLU A 132 11.18 -6.54 4.27
CA GLU A 132 12.43 -6.81 3.57
C GLU A 132 12.24 -6.97 2.05
N ASN A 133 11.07 -7.45 1.62
CA ASN A 133 10.69 -7.60 0.22
C ASN A 133 9.61 -6.60 -0.19
N LEU A 134 9.67 -5.36 0.34
CA LEU A 134 8.67 -4.31 0.07
C LEU A 134 9.27 -3.20 -0.79
N VAL A 135 8.46 -2.73 -1.73
CA VAL A 135 8.75 -1.58 -2.58
C VAL A 135 7.66 -0.52 -2.41
N ASP A 136 8.03 0.63 -1.90
CA ASP A 136 7.14 1.77 -1.68
C ASP A 136 7.26 2.77 -2.83
N THR A 137 6.23 2.89 -3.65
CA THR A 137 6.22 3.75 -4.83
C THR A 137 6.31 5.25 -4.49
N LEU A 138 5.89 5.69 -3.28
CA LEU A 138 6.15 7.05 -2.81
C LEU A 138 7.65 7.30 -2.66
N CYS A 139 8.38 6.34 -2.09
CA CYS A 139 9.83 6.43 -1.93
C CYS A 139 10.53 6.47 -3.28
N LEU A 140 10.13 5.59 -4.21
CA LEU A 140 10.69 5.60 -5.56
C LEU A 140 10.41 6.94 -6.29
N ALA A 141 9.20 7.50 -6.17
CA ALA A 141 8.87 8.79 -6.75
C ALA A 141 9.73 9.94 -6.20
N LYS A 142 9.97 9.94 -4.88
CA LYS A 142 10.88 10.91 -4.24
C LYS A 142 12.31 10.75 -4.77
N ALA A 143 12.78 9.50 -4.86
CA ALA A 143 14.13 9.20 -5.37
C ALA A 143 14.33 9.73 -6.79
N LEU A 144 13.39 9.46 -7.70
CA LEU A 144 13.44 9.92 -9.09
C LEU A 144 13.43 11.45 -9.17
N LYS A 145 12.49 12.12 -8.49
CA LYS A 145 12.40 13.59 -8.50
C LYS A 145 13.62 14.29 -7.93
N LYS A 146 14.24 13.70 -6.92
CA LYS A 146 15.42 14.25 -6.25
C LYS A 146 16.73 13.71 -6.82
N ARG A 147 16.68 12.77 -7.76
CA ARG A 147 17.85 12.09 -8.32
C ARG A 147 18.72 11.43 -7.24
N ILE A 148 18.07 10.89 -6.21
CA ILE A 148 18.74 10.16 -5.12
C ILE A 148 18.89 8.72 -5.55
N LYS A 149 20.11 8.29 -5.78
CA LYS A 149 20.44 6.89 -6.13
C LYS A 149 20.58 6.03 -4.88
N LEU A 150 20.39 4.75 -5.04
CA LEU A 150 20.75 3.77 -4.04
C LEU A 150 22.22 3.38 -4.25
N ASP A 151 23.04 3.58 -3.24
CA ASP A 151 24.43 3.14 -3.28
C ASP A 151 24.52 1.61 -3.14
N LYS A 152 25.60 1.01 -3.71
CA LYS A 152 25.76 -0.45 -3.73
C LYS A 152 25.78 -1.10 -2.36
N ASP A 153 26.27 -0.38 -1.37
CA ASP A 153 26.41 -0.84 0.01
C ASP A 153 25.24 -0.44 0.91
N ASP A 154 24.25 0.28 0.35
CA ASP A 154 23.06 0.69 1.09
C ASP A 154 22.07 -0.46 1.27
N ASP A 155 21.50 -0.53 2.45
CA ASP A 155 20.30 -1.35 2.69
C ASP A 155 19.09 -0.72 2.02
N PHE A 156 18.39 -1.50 1.17
CA PHE A 156 17.28 -1.01 0.37
C PHE A 156 16.09 -0.53 1.23
N LEU A 157 15.79 -1.24 2.33
CA LEU A 157 14.70 -0.85 3.22
C LEU A 157 15.05 0.44 3.98
N ALA A 158 16.27 0.54 4.50
CA ALA A 158 16.75 1.74 5.17
C ALA A 158 16.78 2.96 4.23
N TRP A 159 17.17 2.76 2.95
CA TRP A 159 17.12 3.80 1.93
C TRP A 159 15.68 4.29 1.69
N GLN A 160 14.70 3.37 1.58
CA GLN A 160 13.30 3.73 1.45
C GLN A 160 12.79 4.50 2.68
N TYR A 161 13.15 4.11 3.90
CA TYR A 161 12.76 4.85 5.11
C TYR A 161 13.34 6.28 5.14
N ARG A 162 14.58 6.48 4.68
CA ARG A 162 15.14 7.83 4.52
C ARG A 162 14.31 8.68 3.55
N LEU A 163 13.88 8.09 2.43
CA LEU A 163 13.03 8.76 1.44
C LEU A 163 11.61 8.98 1.96
N ASN A 164 11.03 8.02 2.67
CA ASN A 164 9.71 8.19 3.27
C ASN A 164 9.67 9.40 4.20
N ASN A 165 10.71 9.57 5.03
CA ASN A 165 10.85 10.68 5.96
C ASN A 165 11.32 12.00 5.31
N LEU A 166 11.69 12.00 4.03
CA LEU A 166 12.07 13.22 3.32
C LEU A 166 10.85 14.13 3.13
N ILE A 167 10.86 15.26 3.82
CA ILE A 167 9.84 16.30 3.69
C ILE A 167 10.49 17.54 3.08
N GLU A 168 9.98 17.95 1.92
CA GLU A 168 10.47 19.14 1.24
C GLU A 168 9.30 19.92 0.66
N ARG A 169 9.31 21.24 0.85
CA ARG A 169 8.26 22.13 0.30
C ARG A 169 8.24 22.05 -1.22
N GLY A 170 7.06 21.73 -1.78
CA GLY A 170 6.87 21.63 -3.23
C GLY A 170 7.13 20.23 -3.81
N LEU A 171 7.72 19.31 -3.07
CA LEU A 171 7.90 17.92 -3.50
C LEU A 171 6.56 17.18 -3.43
N ARG A 172 5.92 17.01 -4.59
CA ARG A 172 4.63 16.32 -4.72
C ARG A 172 4.87 14.93 -5.29
N CYS A 173 4.57 13.91 -4.48
CA CYS A 173 4.76 12.50 -4.83
C CYS A 173 3.55 11.64 -4.44
N ASN A 174 2.36 12.24 -4.19
CA ASN A 174 1.15 11.45 -3.98
C ASN A 174 0.77 10.66 -5.24
N LEU A 175 -0.07 9.64 -5.11
CA LEU A 175 -0.42 8.74 -6.20
C LEU A 175 -0.99 9.47 -7.42
N LYS A 176 -1.87 10.47 -7.20
CA LYS A 176 -2.38 11.35 -8.26
C LYS A 176 -1.27 12.03 -9.05
N GLN A 177 -0.24 12.54 -8.36
CA GLN A 177 0.89 13.19 -9.03
C GLN A 177 1.75 12.16 -9.77
N CYS A 178 1.96 10.98 -9.18
CA CYS A 178 2.67 9.89 -9.86
C CYS A 178 1.95 9.46 -11.15
N CYS A 179 0.61 9.35 -11.14
CA CYS A 179 -0.14 9.08 -12.37
C CYS A 179 0.15 10.11 -13.47
N LYS A 180 0.18 11.40 -13.10
CA LYS A 180 0.51 12.48 -14.08
C LYS A 180 1.95 12.40 -14.57
N ASP A 181 2.89 12.16 -13.68
CA ASP A 181 4.32 12.11 -13.99
C ASP A 181 4.68 10.92 -14.92
N PHE A 182 3.93 9.83 -14.82
CA PHE A 182 4.14 8.59 -15.60
C PHE A 182 3.07 8.34 -16.66
N ASP A 183 2.26 9.34 -17.03
CA ASP A 183 1.20 9.23 -18.04
C ASP A 183 0.27 8.02 -17.83
N VAL A 184 -0.14 7.82 -16.59
CA VAL A 184 -1.16 6.81 -16.24
C VAL A 184 -2.51 7.49 -16.17
N GLU A 185 -3.46 7.02 -16.97
CA GLU A 185 -4.83 7.51 -16.94
C GLU A 185 -5.51 7.16 -15.62
N PHE A 186 -6.21 8.11 -15.02
CA PHE A 186 -6.96 7.92 -13.80
C PHE A 186 -8.19 8.83 -13.72
N ASN A 187 -9.19 8.39 -12.95
CA ASN A 187 -10.35 9.20 -12.62
C ASN A 187 -10.25 9.72 -11.19
N GLU A 188 -10.18 11.05 -11.03
CA GLU A 188 -10.03 11.69 -9.72
C GLU A 188 -11.16 11.33 -8.74
N SER A 189 -12.38 11.09 -9.24
CA SER A 189 -13.52 10.72 -8.39
C SER A 189 -13.44 9.34 -7.78
N ASN A 190 -12.54 8.48 -8.29
CA ASN A 190 -12.33 7.11 -7.80
C ASN A 190 -11.11 6.98 -6.89
N LEU A 191 -10.29 8.04 -6.76
CA LEU A 191 -9.18 8.06 -5.82
C LEU A 191 -9.70 7.90 -4.39
N HIS A 192 -8.87 7.27 -3.54
CA HIS A 192 -9.21 6.90 -2.16
C HIS A 192 -10.29 5.81 -2.06
N ASP A 193 -10.42 4.99 -3.08
CA ASP A 193 -10.95 3.64 -3.00
C ASP A 193 -9.75 2.71 -3.07
N ALA A 194 -9.47 1.96 -2.01
CA ALA A 194 -8.25 1.15 -1.90
C ALA A 194 -8.06 0.21 -3.10
N LEU A 195 -9.16 -0.37 -3.60
CA LEU A 195 -9.09 -1.25 -4.76
C LEU A 195 -8.74 -0.51 -6.05
N TYR A 196 -9.26 0.70 -6.23
CA TYR A 196 -8.92 1.54 -7.37
C TYR A 196 -7.47 1.99 -7.29
N ASP A 197 -7.03 2.45 -6.12
CA ASP A 197 -5.70 3.01 -5.90
C ASP A 197 -4.60 1.97 -6.15
N ILE A 198 -4.77 0.72 -5.70
CA ILE A 198 -3.79 -0.33 -6.00
C ILE A 198 -3.73 -0.72 -7.48
N ASN A 199 -4.85 -0.62 -8.21
CA ASN A 199 -4.84 -0.88 -9.66
C ASN A 199 -4.03 0.19 -10.41
N ILE A 200 -4.27 1.48 -10.15
CA ILE A 200 -3.51 2.55 -10.80
C ILE A 200 -2.06 2.58 -10.31
N ASN A 201 -1.81 2.27 -9.03
CA ASN A 201 -0.46 2.17 -8.50
C ASN A 201 0.35 1.06 -9.18
N PHE A 202 -0.27 -0.05 -9.55
CA PHE A 202 0.42 -1.08 -10.34
C PHE A 202 0.85 -0.57 -11.71
N GLU A 203 0.01 0.21 -12.38
CA GLU A 203 0.37 0.81 -13.67
C GLU A 203 1.52 1.83 -13.52
N VAL A 204 1.47 2.66 -12.48
CA VAL A 204 2.55 3.58 -12.11
C VAL A 204 3.83 2.81 -11.80
N PHE A 205 3.77 1.77 -10.97
CA PHE A 205 4.91 0.96 -10.60
C PHE A 205 5.61 0.35 -11.82
N LYS A 206 4.85 -0.23 -12.74
CA LYS A 206 5.41 -0.84 -13.97
C LYS A 206 6.21 0.15 -14.82
N LYS A 207 5.80 1.42 -14.86
CA LYS A 207 6.53 2.48 -15.59
C LYS A 207 7.71 2.99 -14.78
N MET A 208 7.51 3.24 -13.51
CA MET A 208 8.50 3.83 -12.60
C MET A 208 9.78 3.01 -12.46
N ILE A 209 9.67 1.68 -12.38
CA ILE A 209 10.84 0.81 -12.18
C ILE A 209 11.78 0.75 -13.37
N TRP A 210 11.36 1.23 -14.57
CA TRP A 210 12.25 1.37 -15.73
C TRP A 210 13.08 2.65 -15.72
N GLU A 211 12.68 3.63 -14.90
CA GLU A 211 13.34 4.93 -14.81
C GLU A 211 14.31 5.03 -13.63
N ILE A 212 14.22 4.11 -12.68
CA ILE A 212 15.12 4.09 -11.53
C ILE A 212 16.49 3.52 -11.93
N GLU A 213 17.49 4.35 -11.79
CA GLU A 213 18.90 3.94 -11.84
C GLU A 213 19.34 3.47 -10.45
N ILE A 214 19.82 2.25 -10.40
CA ILE A 214 20.34 1.59 -9.20
C ILE A 214 21.83 1.42 -9.35
#